data_3798edfd8f26b84280e3cc95cc3c563d
#
_entry.id   3798edfd8f26b84280e3cc95cc3c563d
#
_cell.length_a   1.000
_cell.length_b   1.000
_cell.length_c   1.000
_cell.angle_alpha   90.00
_cell.angle_beta   90.00
_cell.angle_gamma   90.00
#
_symmetry.space_group_name_H-M   'P 1'
#
loop_
_entity.id
_entity.type
_entity.pdbx_description
1 polymer ?
#
loop_
_entity_poly.entity_id
_entity_poly.type
_entity_poly.pdbx_seq_one_letter_code
_entity_poly.pdbx_strand_id
1 'polypeptide(L)'
;AGELLASYAKNTRRNVKIARNSGVEVRRLNRSELNVFHDICELSSERQHFANRSLDYFERVYDAFGDKAEFMVAEVHLDRYLQSWEEKLAKFSKDAERLERSLEHTKYPDDVRKKLDTAQKNVESARRRIEDANERIARDGEVVPVAVGLFMWHERELVYFSSGSDDRYAKFYAPTALQHEMMSRCLERGVTRYNFYGISGVFDDPEDDGRGVLEFKQGFNGYVEELPGEFTRPVS
;
A
#
# COMPACT_ATOMS: atom_id res chain seq x y z
N ALA A 1 -2.81 16.26 8.06
CA ALA A 1 -2.38 15.30 7.03
C ALA A 1 -1.01 15.66 6.43
N GLY A 2 -0.71 16.94 6.11
CA GLY A 2 0.57 17.33 5.50
C GLY A 2 1.78 17.06 6.38
N GLU A 3 1.71 17.38 7.66
CA GLU A 3 2.78 17.16 8.65
C GLU A 3 3.04 15.66 8.88
N LEU A 4 1.99 14.86 8.97
CA LEU A 4 2.11 13.40 9.09
C LEU A 4 2.89 12.82 7.91
N LEU A 5 2.53 13.16 6.68
CA LEU A 5 3.24 12.69 5.49
C LEU A 5 4.70 13.18 5.48
N ALA A 6 4.98 14.40 5.96
CA ALA A 6 6.33 14.96 6.04
C ALA A 6 7.21 14.22 7.04
N SER A 7 6.65 13.64 8.11
CA SER A 7 7.39 12.89 9.12
C SER A 7 7.93 11.54 8.64
N TYR A 8 7.37 10.96 7.58
CA TYR A 8 7.79 9.67 7.05
C TYR A 8 9.16 9.72 6.35
N ALA A 9 9.83 8.60 6.25
CA ALA A 9 11.01 8.43 5.42
C ALA A 9 10.72 8.75 3.95
N LYS A 10 11.72 9.21 3.21
CA LYS A 10 11.59 9.66 1.81
C LYS A 10 10.90 8.61 0.91
N ASN A 11 11.28 7.35 1.05
CA ASN A 11 10.70 6.26 0.26
C ASN A 11 9.22 6.03 0.61
N THR A 12 8.86 6.04 1.89
CA THR A 12 7.47 5.86 2.35
C THR A 12 6.59 7.01 1.85
N ARG A 13 7.05 8.26 1.93
CA ARG A 13 6.34 9.42 1.33
C ARG A 13 6.09 9.25 -0.17
N ARG A 14 7.11 8.77 -0.89
CA ARG A 14 6.98 8.49 -2.32
C ARG A 14 5.94 7.40 -2.57
N ASN A 15 5.98 6.31 -1.80
CA ASN A 15 5.07 5.17 -1.94
C ASN A 15 3.61 5.57 -1.67
N VAL A 16 3.33 6.37 -0.63
CA VAL A 16 1.99 6.95 -0.39
C VAL A 16 1.50 7.74 -1.60
N LYS A 17 2.36 8.58 -2.19
CA LYS A 17 2.00 9.36 -3.39
C LYS A 17 1.75 8.47 -4.61
N ILE A 18 2.57 7.43 -4.80
CA ILE A 18 2.37 6.47 -5.90
C ILE A 18 1.03 5.76 -5.72
N ALA A 19 0.75 5.22 -4.55
CA ALA A 19 -0.51 4.51 -4.27
C ALA A 19 -1.72 5.39 -4.61
N ARG A 20 -1.77 6.61 -4.08
CA ARG A 20 -2.84 7.57 -4.36
C ARG A 20 -2.99 7.88 -5.85
N ASN A 21 -1.87 8.10 -6.55
CA ASN A 21 -1.88 8.45 -7.98
C ASN A 21 -2.14 7.23 -8.89
N SER A 22 -2.13 6.02 -8.33
CA SER A 22 -2.38 4.76 -9.04
C SER A 22 -3.77 4.20 -8.75
N GLY A 23 -4.67 5.00 -8.17
CA GLY A 23 -6.05 4.59 -7.92
C GLY A 23 -6.22 3.65 -6.73
N VAL A 24 -5.30 3.67 -5.74
CA VAL A 24 -5.50 2.93 -4.49
C VAL A 24 -6.45 3.69 -3.59
N GLU A 25 -7.54 3.04 -3.19
CA GLU A 25 -8.51 3.53 -2.21
C GLU A 25 -8.57 2.61 -1.00
N VAL A 26 -8.82 3.20 0.17
CA VAL A 26 -8.92 2.46 1.44
C VAL A 26 -10.33 2.63 2.00
N ARG A 27 -10.97 1.50 2.31
CA ARG A 27 -12.30 1.50 2.94
C ARG A 27 -12.43 0.47 4.04
N ARG A 28 -13.46 0.61 4.87
CA ARG A 28 -13.85 -0.40 5.84
C ARG A 28 -14.61 -1.53 5.14
N LEU A 29 -14.33 -2.77 5.54
CA LEU A 29 -15.15 -3.94 5.21
C LEU A 29 -16.32 -4.04 6.20
N ASN A 30 -17.46 -4.49 5.70
CA ASN A 30 -18.57 -4.91 6.54
C ASN A 30 -18.49 -6.42 6.83
N ARG A 31 -19.37 -6.94 7.68
CA ARG A 31 -19.36 -8.33 8.11
C ARG A 31 -19.45 -9.33 6.95
N SER A 32 -20.26 -9.02 5.94
CA SER A 32 -20.46 -9.92 4.80
C SER A 32 -19.28 -9.97 3.83
N GLU A 33 -18.30 -9.09 3.99
CA GLU A 33 -17.09 -8.99 3.18
C GLU A 33 -15.84 -9.59 3.88
N LEU A 34 -16.00 -10.20 5.07
CA LEU A 34 -14.85 -10.73 5.82
C LEU A 34 -14.15 -11.91 5.13
N ASN A 35 -14.80 -12.56 4.16
CA ASN A 35 -14.15 -13.51 3.26
C ASN A 35 -13.02 -12.84 2.45
N VAL A 36 -13.20 -11.59 1.98
CA VAL A 36 -12.15 -10.82 1.29
C VAL A 36 -10.93 -10.62 2.20
N PHE A 37 -11.18 -10.29 3.48
CA PHE A 37 -10.12 -10.15 4.46
C PHE A 37 -9.37 -11.47 4.67
N HIS A 38 -10.11 -12.57 4.88
CA HIS A 38 -9.56 -13.90 5.08
C HIS A 38 -8.69 -14.34 3.90
N ASP A 39 -9.22 -14.21 2.67
CA ASP A 39 -8.56 -14.71 1.46
C ASP A 39 -7.23 -13.97 1.20
N ILE A 40 -7.18 -12.65 1.44
CA ILE A 40 -5.92 -11.88 1.30
C ILE A 40 -4.93 -12.22 2.43
N CYS A 41 -5.39 -12.47 3.65
CA CYS A 41 -4.55 -12.98 4.72
C CYS A 41 -3.99 -14.36 4.39
N GLU A 42 -4.77 -15.23 3.72
CA GLU A 42 -4.32 -16.56 3.29
C GLU A 42 -3.16 -16.45 2.30
N LEU A 43 -3.22 -15.58 1.29
CA LEU A 43 -2.10 -15.32 0.37
C LEU A 43 -0.80 -14.93 1.08
N SER A 44 -0.90 -14.18 2.17
CA SER A 44 0.26 -13.79 2.97
C SER A 44 0.77 -14.92 3.84
N SER A 45 -0.12 -15.72 4.43
CA SER A 45 0.22 -16.84 5.31
C SER A 45 0.91 -17.96 4.54
N GLU A 46 0.43 -18.30 3.36
CA GLU A 46 1.07 -19.28 2.45
C GLU A 46 2.49 -18.87 2.09
N ARG A 47 2.70 -17.57 1.76
CA ARG A 47 4.01 -17.04 1.40
C ARG A 47 5.00 -17.03 2.57
N GLN A 48 4.54 -16.70 3.76
CA GLN A 48 5.38 -16.57 4.96
C GLN A 48 5.38 -17.83 5.84
N HIS A 49 4.75 -18.90 5.39
CA HIS A 49 4.70 -20.22 6.05
C HIS A 49 4.17 -20.20 7.49
N PHE A 50 3.17 -19.36 7.78
CA PHE A 50 2.46 -19.37 9.06
C PHE A 50 0.98 -19.75 8.85
N ALA A 51 0.32 -20.24 9.90
CA ALA A 51 -1.09 -20.59 9.84
C ALA A 51 -1.97 -19.34 9.92
N ASN A 52 -2.83 -19.12 8.92
CA ASN A 52 -3.87 -18.09 8.99
C ASN A 52 -4.94 -18.45 10.04
N ARG A 53 -5.67 -17.47 10.51
CA ARG A 53 -6.87 -17.67 11.31
C ARG A 53 -8.06 -17.96 10.41
N SER A 54 -9.00 -18.80 10.90
CA SER A 54 -10.21 -19.11 10.14
C SER A 54 -11.13 -17.91 9.95
N LEU A 55 -11.97 -17.94 8.92
CA LEU A 55 -13.00 -16.92 8.69
C LEU A 55 -13.91 -16.75 9.93
N ASP A 56 -14.33 -17.86 10.56
CA ASP A 56 -15.13 -17.85 11.80
C ASP A 56 -14.43 -17.10 12.96
N TYR A 57 -13.09 -17.17 13.05
CA TYR A 57 -12.35 -16.35 14.02
C TYR A 57 -12.52 -14.86 13.73
N PHE A 58 -12.38 -14.41 12.49
CA PHE A 58 -12.53 -13.00 12.12
C PHE A 58 -13.98 -12.52 12.29
N GLU A 59 -14.96 -13.35 11.97
CA GLU A 59 -16.37 -13.06 12.21
C GLU A 59 -16.67 -12.86 13.70
N ARG A 60 -16.16 -13.74 14.57
CA ARG A 60 -16.27 -13.58 16.02
C ARG A 60 -15.60 -12.32 16.54
N VAL A 61 -14.42 -11.96 16.02
CA VAL A 61 -13.76 -10.71 16.37
C VAL A 61 -14.61 -9.51 15.95
N TYR A 62 -15.17 -9.54 14.75
CA TYR A 62 -16.06 -8.47 14.27
C TYR A 62 -17.27 -8.30 15.18
N ASP A 63 -17.96 -9.39 15.51
CA ASP A 63 -19.17 -9.38 16.33
C ASP A 63 -18.87 -9.00 17.79
N ALA A 64 -17.76 -9.44 18.36
CA ALA A 64 -17.40 -9.21 19.77
C ALA A 64 -16.90 -7.78 20.03
N PHE A 65 -16.14 -7.19 19.11
CA PHE A 65 -15.51 -5.89 19.30
C PHE A 65 -16.26 -4.73 18.65
N GLY A 66 -17.17 -5.00 17.69
CA GLY A 66 -17.99 -3.98 17.03
C GLY A 66 -17.15 -2.84 16.45
N ASP A 67 -17.44 -1.60 16.85
CA ASP A 67 -16.73 -0.42 16.35
C ASP A 67 -15.28 -0.28 16.84
N LYS A 68 -14.86 -1.11 17.80
CA LYS A 68 -13.47 -1.15 18.23
C LYS A 68 -12.58 -1.99 17.32
N ALA A 69 -13.15 -2.83 16.45
CA ALA A 69 -12.42 -3.60 15.44
C ALA A 69 -12.77 -3.11 14.04
N GLU A 70 -11.84 -2.46 13.36
CA GLU A 70 -12.02 -2.05 11.97
C GLU A 70 -11.24 -2.99 11.05
N PHE A 71 -11.98 -3.72 10.22
CA PHE A 71 -11.43 -4.50 9.11
C PHE A 71 -11.37 -3.59 7.90
N MET A 72 -10.17 -3.31 7.45
CA MET A 72 -9.90 -2.36 6.36
C MET A 72 -9.36 -3.09 5.14
N VAL A 73 -9.74 -2.60 3.97
CA VAL A 73 -9.20 -3.06 2.67
C VAL A 73 -8.64 -1.88 1.89
N ALA A 74 -7.53 -2.11 1.23
CA ALA A 74 -7.02 -1.23 0.18
C ALA A 74 -7.26 -1.91 -1.18
N GLU A 75 -8.00 -1.23 -2.03
CA GLU A 75 -8.40 -1.67 -3.36
C GLU A 75 -7.67 -0.86 -4.42
N VAL A 76 -7.27 -1.52 -5.51
CA VAL A 76 -6.73 -0.84 -6.70
C VAL A 76 -7.85 -0.68 -7.72
N HIS A 77 -8.17 0.56 -8.07
CA HIS A 77 -9.09 0.91 -9.15
C HIS A 77 -8.32 0.92 -10.48
N LEU A 78 -8.26 -0.24 -11.13
CA LEU A 78 -7.51 -0.44 -12.37
C LEU A 78 -8.10 0.35 -13.55
N ASP A 79 -9.42 0.57 -13.56
CA ASP A 79 -10.11 1.45 -14.50
C ASP A 79 -9.56 2.89 -14.45
N ARG A 80 -9.43 3.45 -13.26
CA ARG A 80 -8.86 4.80 -13.04
C ARG A 80 -7.36 4.83 -13.34
N TYR A 81 -6.64 3.76 -12.99
CA TYR A 81 -5.24 3.62 -13.32
C TYR A 81 -5.03 3.61 -14.83
N LEU A 82 -5.84 2.84 -15.58
CA LEU A 82 -5.85 2.78 -17.03
C LEU A 82 -6.11 4.16 -17.62
N GLN A 83 -7.22 4.81 -17.25
CA GLN A 83 -7.57 6.15 -17.72
C GLN A 83 -6.44 7.16 -17.50
N SER A 84 -5.82 7.17 -16.30
CA SER A 84 -4.69 8.05 -15.99
C SER A 84 -3.50 7.85 -16.92
N TRP A 85 -3.25 6.61 -17.39
CA TRP A 85 -2.15 6.33 -18.30
C TRP A 85 -2.51 6.63 -19.76
N GLU A 86 -3.76 6.49 -20.17
CA GLU A 86 -4.26 6.93 -21.48
C GLU A 86 -4.13 8.44 -21.65
N GLU A 87 -4.51 9.23 -20.62
CA GLU A 87 -4.34 10.69 -20.59
C GLU A 87 -2.85 11.08 -20.70
N LYS A 88 -1.97 10.37 -19.95
CA LYS A 88 -0.52 10.59 -20.03
C LYS A 88 0.05 10.22 -21.39
N LEU A 89 -0.41 9.12 -21.99
CA LEU A 89 0.01 8.70 -23.32
C LEU A 89 -0.33 9.78 -24.35
N ALA A 90 -1.56 10.29 -24.31
CA ALA A 90 -1.99 11.36 -25.23
C ALA A 90 -1.12 12.62 -25.08
N LYS A 91 -0.76 13.00 -23.83
CA LYS A 91 0.13 14.13 -23.57
C LYS A 91 1.55 13.88 -24.07
N PHE A 92 2.13 12.72 -23.76
CA PHE A 92 3.50 12.38 -24.14
C PHE A 92 3.63 12.27 -25.66
N SER A 93 2.62 11.74 -26.38
CA SER A 93 2.59 11.67 -27.85
C SER A 93 2.59 13.06 -28.47
N LYS A 94 1.75 13.98 -27.98
CA LYS A 94 1.76 15.39 -28.42
C LYS A 94 3.08 16.07 -28.18
N ASP A 95 3.74 15.82 -27.05
CA ASP A 95 5.05 16.38 -26.73
C ASP A 95 6.13 15.84 -27.67
N ALA A 96 6.12 14.54 -27.96
CA ALA A 96 7.03 13.91 -28.93
C ALA A 96 6.87 14.49 -30.33
N GLU A 97 5.64 14.56 -30.84
CA GLU A 97 5.34 15.15 -32.16
C GLU A 97 5.76 16.63 -32.27
N ARG A 98 5.59 17.40 -31.19
CA ARG A 98 6.03 18.79 -31.14
C ARG A 98 7.56 18.90 -31.22
N LEU A 99 8.27 18.02 -30.53
CA LEU A 99 9.74 17.99 -30.53
C LEU A 99 10.29 17.50 -31.88
N GLU A 100 9.63 16.53 -32.54
CA GLU A 100 9.98 16.09 -33.89
C GLU A 100 9.90 17.25 -34.89
N ARG A 101 8.77 17.98 -34.90
CA ARG A 101 8.62 19.17 -35.76
C ARG A 101 9.64 20.25 -35.45
N SER A 102 10.01 20.41 -34.16
CA SER A 102 11.01 21.40 -33.74
C SER A 102 12.43 21.08 -34.23
N LEU A 103 12.75 19.80 -34.50
CA LEU A 103 14.07 19.39 -35.05
C LEU A 103 14.36 19.99 -36.42
N GLU A 104 13.36 20.24 -37.24
CA GLU A 104 13.51 20.78 -38.60
C GLU A 104 14.00 22.24 -38.62
N HIS A 105 13.75 22.99 -37.54
CA HIS A 105 13.95 24.43 -37.50
C HIS A 105 14.83 24.93 -36.34
N THR A 106 15.38 24.02 -35.51
CA THR A 106 16.13 24.41 -34.32
C THR A 106 17.61 24.76 -34.62
N LYS A 107 18.14 25.72 -33.89
CA LYS A 107 19.59 26.01 -33.87
C LYS A 107 20.38 25.05 -32.97
N TYR A 108 19.68 24.25 -32.13
CA TYR A 108 20.26 23.33 -31.13
C TYR A 108 19.69 21.92 -31.29
N PRO A 109 20.01 21.23 -32.40
CA PRO A 109 19.41 19.93 -32.72
C PRO A 109 19.72 18.85 -31.69
N ASP A 110 20.89 18.86 -31.07
CA ASP A 110 21.28 17.82 -30.10
C ASP A 110 20.50 17.89 -28.80
N ASP A 111 20.16 19.09 -28.33
CA ASP A 111 19.33 19.27 -27.13
C ASP A 111 17.89 18.85 -27.41
N VAL A 112 17.37 19.12 -28.59
CA VAL A 112 16.03 18.70 -28.98
C VAL A 112 15.98 17.19 -29.17
N ARG A 113 17.00 16.55 -29.73
CA ARG A 113 17.09 15.09 -29.88
C ARG A 113 17.05 14.39 -28.51
N LYS A 114 17.81 14.88 -27.51
CA LYS A 114 17.79 14.34 -26.15
C LYS A 114 16.40 14.43 -25.49
N LYS A 115 15.71 15.55 -25.70
CA LYS A 115 14.34 15.73 -25.19
C LYS A 115 13.35 14.80 -25.92
N LEU A 116 13.49 14.64 -27.22
CA LEU A 116 12.68 13.74 -28.03
C LEU A 116 12.86 12.27 -27.61
N ASP A 117 14.10 11.82 -27.41
CA ASP A 117 14.41 10.47 -26.91
C ASP A 117 13.72 10.23 -25.55
N THR A 118 13.76 11.22 -24.66
CA THR A 118 13.06 11.15 -23.37
C THR A 118 11.54 11.08 -23.54
N ALA A 119 10.97 11.88 -24.45
CA ALA A 119 9.53 11.88 -24.73
C ALA A 119 9.07 10.55 -25.33
N GLN A 120 9.85 9.98 -26.26
CA GLN A 120 9.57 8.67 -26.87
C GLN A 120 9.64 7.53 -25.83
N LYS A 121 10.60 7.54 -24.91
CA LYS A 121 10.68 6.61 -23.79
C LYS A 121 9.46 6.72 -22.86
N ASN A 122 8.95 7.93 -22.63
CA ASN A 122 7.73 8.14 -21.85
C ASN A 122 6.50 7.57 -22.55
N VAL A 123 6.38 7.74 -23.89
CA VAL A 123 5.31 7.14 -24.71
C VAL A 123 5.34 5.62 -24.59
N GLU A 124 6.50 5.02 -24.78
CA GLU A 124 6.68 3.56 -24.68
C GLU A 124 6.35 3.04 -23.27
N SER A 125 6.82 3.74 -22.23
CA SER A 125 6.49 3.41 -20.85
C SER A 125 4.98 3.50 -20.57
N ALA A 126 4.28 4.50 -21.10
CA ALA A 126 2.84 4.64 -20.96
C ALA A 126 2.09 3.50 -21.65
N ARG A 127 2.48 3.13 -22.87
CA ARG A 127 1.89 1.99 -23.60
C ARG A 127 1.99 0.68 -22.83
N ARG A 128 3.18 0.36 -22.31
CA ARG A 128 3.38 -0.85 -21.48
C ARG A 128 2.51 -0.86 -20.22
N ARG A 129 2.27 0.29 -19.60
CA ARG A 129 1.41 0.39 -18.41
C ARG A 129 -0.07 0.25 -18.74
N ILE A 130 -0.50 0.73 -19.90
CA ILE A 130 -1.85 0.53 -20.42
C ILE A 130 -2.09 -0.95 -20.72
N GLU A 131 -1.14 -1.62 -21.38
CA GLU A 131 -1.20 -3.05 -21.67
C GLU A 131 -1.30 -3.87 -20.37
N ASP A 132 -0.39 -3.66 -19.40
CA ASP A 132 -0.42 -4.31 -18.08
C ASP A 132 -1.74 -4.02 -17.33
N ALA A 133 -2.31 -2.82 -17.44
CA ALA A 133 -3.60 -2.51 -16.82
C ALA A 133 -4.75 -3.31 -17.47
N ASN A 134 -4.80 -3.37 -18.79
CA ASN A 134 -5.80 -4.15 -19.52
C ASN A 134 -5.73 -5.65 -19.21
N GLU A 135 -4.52 -6.23 -19.16
CA GLU A 135 -4.31 -7.62 -18.76
C GLU A 135 -4.82 -7.90 -17.36
N ARG A 136 -4.54 -7.01 -16.40
CA ARG A 136 -5.02 -7.13 -15.02
C ARG A 136 -6.54 -7.00 -14.92
N ILE A 137 -7.13 -6.03 -15.63
CA ILE A 137 -8.59 -5.87 -15.67
C ILE A 137 -9.26 -7.13 -16.23
N ALA A 138 -8.71 -7.69 -17.32
CA ALA A 138 -9.24 -8.90 -17.93
C ALA A 138 -9.17 -10.13 -17.00
N ARG A 139 -8.14 -10.20 -16.12
CA ARG A 139 -7.92 -11.32 -15.21
C ARG A 139 -8.66 -11.16 -13.88
N ASP A 140 -8.59 -9.98 -13.26
CA ASP A 140 -8.95 -9.74 -11.86
C ASP A 140 -10.12 -8.74 -11.70
N GLY A 141 -10.58 -8.10 -12.79
CA GLY A 141 -11.64 -7.09 -12.77
C GLY A 141 -11.12 -5.66 -12.60
N GLU A 142 -12.04 -4.69 -12.61
CA GLU A 142 -11.71 -3.25 -12.58
C GLU A 142 -11.30 -2.76 -11.18
N VAL A 143 -11.84 -3.37 -10.13
CA VAL A 143 -11.55 -3.02 -8.72
C VAL A 143 -11.07 -4.27 -8.01
N VAL A 144 -9.84 -4.25 -7.54
CA VAL A 144 -9.19 -5.43 -6.96
C VAL A 144 -8.77 -5.15 -5.52
N PRO A 145 -9.28 -5.90 -4.54
CA PRO A 145 -8.79 -5.85 -3.17
C PRO A 145 -7.39 -6.48 -3.11
N VAL A 146 -6.40 -5.73 -2.61
CA VAL A 146 -4.98 -6.14 -2.70
C VAL A 146 -4.22 -6.07 -1.38
N ALA A 147 -4.76 -5.40 -0.37
CA ALA A 147 -4.20 -5.42 0.97
C ALA A 147 -5.31 -5.25 2.00
N VAL A 148 -5.16 -5.88 3.15
CA VAL A 148 -6.10 -5.80 4.27
C VAL A 148 -5.39 -5.58 5.59
N GLY A 149 -6.10 -4.99 6.54
CA GLY A 149 -5.62 -4.82 7.91
C GLY A 149 -6.77 -4.82 8.90
N LEU A 150 -6.58 -5.52 10.01
CA LEU A 150 -7.43 -5.44 11.19
C LEU A 150 -6.81 -4.47 12.18
N PHE A 151 -7.58 -3.46 12.56
CA PHE A 151 -7.17 -2.39 13.46
C PHE A 151 -8.04 -2.41 14.71
N MET A 152 -7.38 -2.44 15.87
CA MET A 152 -8.07 -2.46 17.17
C MET A 152 -7.93 -1.10 17.85
N TRP A 153 -9.07 -0.43 18.05
CA TRP A 153 -9.14 0.88 18.70
C TRP A 153 -9.20 0.78 20.21
N HIS A 154 -8.29 1.46 20.85
CA HIS A 154 -8.29 1.78 22.28
C HIS A 154 -8.42 3.28 22.49
N GLU A 155 -8.69 3.72 23.71
CA GLU A 155 -8.83 5.15 24.02
C GLU A 155 -7.62 6.00 23.63
N ARG A 156 -6.42 5.44 23.72
CA ARG A 156 -5.15 6.16 23.51
C ARG A 156 -4.30 5.56 22.40
N GLU A 157 -4.70 4.45 21.84
CA GLU A 157 -3.86 3.67 20.92
C GLU A 157 -4.71 3.01 19.83
N LEU A 158 -4.20 3.00 18.61
CA LEU A 158 -4.66 2.13 17.53
C LEU A 158 -3.63 1.03 17.30
N VAL A 159 -4.05 -0.22 17.36
CA VAL A 159 -3.19 -1.39 17.16
C VAL A 159 -3.44 -1.97 15.76
N TYR A 160 -2.40 -2.08 14.95
CA TYR A 160 -2.38 -2.83 13.69
C TYR A 160 -2.18 -4.31 13.97
N PHE A 161 -3.28 -5.04 14.15
CA PHE A 161 -3.30 -6.36 14.78
C PHE A 161 -2.99 -7.52 13.81
N SER A 162 -3.59 -7.49 12.62
CA SER A 162 -3.42 -8.53 11.60
C SER A 162 -3.51 -7.93 10.21
N SER A 163 -2.86 -8.54 9.23
CA SER A 163 -2.84 -8.02 7.87
C SER A 163 -2.47 -9.06 6.83
N GLY A 164 -2.79 -8.75 5.58
CA GLY A 164 -2.38 -9.49 4.42
C GLY A 164 -2.22 -8.59 3.20
N SER A 165 -1.49 -9.07 2.20
CA SER A 165 -1.33 -8.38 0.92
C SER A 165 -1.07 -9.36 -0.22
N ASP A 166 -1.52 -8.97 -1.42
CA ASP A 166 -1.24 -9.66 -2.67
C ASP A 166 -0.02 -9.06 -3.37
N ASP A 167 1.09 -9.79 -3.40
CA ASP A 167 2.35 -9.33 -3.98
C ASP A 167 2.29 -9.11 -5.49
N ARG A 168 1.33 -9.71 -6.19
CA ARG A 168 1.08 -9.43 -7.61
C ARG A 168 0.81 -7.94 -7.86
N TYR A 169 0.36 -7.24 -6.81
CA TYR A 169 0.03 -5.81 -6.79
C TYR A 169 1.01 -4.95 -5.98
N ALA A 170 2.18 -5.46 -5.61
CA ALA A 170 3.16 -4.75 -4.77
C ALA A 170 3.54 -3.36 -5.33
N LYS A 171 3.60 -3.20 -6.66
CA LYS A 171 3.92 -1.92 -7.33
C LYS A 171 2.94 -0.78 -7.05
N PHE A 172 1.75 -1.07 -6.53
CA PHE A 172 0.73 -0.08 -6.17
C PHE A 172 0.87 0.43 -4.74
N TYR A 173 1.73 -0.19 -3.92
CA TYR A 173 1.98 0.21 -2.52
C TYR A 173 0.73 0.30 -1.64
N ALA A 174 -0.25 -0.57 -1.87
CA ALA A 174 -1.51 -0.58 -1.14
C ALA A 174 -1.36 -0.73 0.39
N PRO A 175 -0.46 -1.59 0.94
CA PRO A 175 -0.19 -1.62 2.36
C PRO A 175 0.27 -0.28 2.93
N THR A 176 1.06 0.49 2.16
CA THR A 176 1.52 1.82 2.58
C THR A 176 0.38 2.83 2.63
N ALA A 177 -0.54 2.78 1.65
CA ALA A 177 -1.75 3.61 1.66
C ALA A 177 -2.65 3.29 2.84
N LEU A 178 -2.83 2.01 3.16
CA LEU A 178 -3.63 1.52 4.28
C LEU A 178 -3.11 2.09 5.61
N GLN A 179 -1.80 2.02 5.86
CA GLN A 179 -1.19 2.56 7.07
C GLN A 179 -1.36 4.08 7.16
N HIS A 180 -1.13 4.80 6.04
CA HIS A 180 -1.28 6.26 6.00
C HIS A 180 -2.70 6.71 6.30
N GLU A 181 -3.70 6.03 5.77
CA GLU A 181 -5.12 6.27 6.03
C GLU A 181 -5.42 6.09 7.53
N MET A 182 -5.00 4.99 8.12
CA MET A 182 -5.30 4.69 9.52
C MET A 182 -4.58 5.63 10.49
N MET A 183 -3.34 6.04 10.19
CA MET A 183 -2.65 7.08 10.96
C MET A 183 -3.34 8.45 10.82
N SER A 184 -3.87 8.78 9.65
CA SER A 184 -4.65 10.00 9.46
C SER A 184 -5.92 9.99 10.30
N ARG A 185 -6.62 8.85 10.38
CA ARG A 185 -7.78 8.67 11.26
C ARG A 185 -7.43 8.76 12.75
N CYS A 186 -6.22 8.32 13.16
CA CYS A 186 -5.75 8.53 14.52
C CYS A 186 -5.68 10.03 14.86
N LEU A 187 -5.12 10.85 13.96
CA LEU A 187 -5.05 12.30 14.16
C LEU A 187 -6.45 12.93 14.24
N GLU A 188 -7.38 12.51 13.38
CA GLU A 188 -8.76 13.00 13.38
C GLU A 188 -9.53 12.65 14.67
N ARG A 189 -9.26 11.48 15.24
CA ARG A 189 -9.87 11.00 16.49
C ARG A 189 -9.10 11.43 17.75
N GLY A 190 -7.97 12.14 17.62
CA GLY A 190 -7.14 12.54 18.76
C GLY A 190 -6.40 11.39 19.44
N VAL A 191 -6.25 10.23 18.75
CA VAL A 191 -5.47 9.09 19.23
C VAL A 191 -3.99 9.37 18.95
N THR A 192 -3.18 9.35 20.01
CA THR A 192 -1.79 9.81 19.95
C THR A 192 -0.77 8.70 19.73
N ARG A 193 -1.17 7.43 19.84
CA ARG A 193 -0.29 6.27 19.69
C ARG A 193 -0.79 5.36 18.57
N TYR A 194 0.12 5.02 17.66
CA TYR A 194 -0.10 4.02 16.63
C TYR A 194 0.86 2.85 16.85
N ASN A 195 0.32 1.68 17.14
CA ASN A 195 1.09 0.49 17.45
C ASN A 195 1.09 -0.46 16.23
N PHE A 196 2.24 -0.62 15.62
CA PHE A 196 2.44 -1.55 14.50
C PHE A 196 2.48 -3.03 14.91
N TYR A 197 2.29 -3.32 16.22
CA TYR A 197 2.41 -4.66 16.78
C TYR A 197 3.82 -5.25 16.66
N GLY A 198 3.94 -6.59 16.78
CA GLY A 198 5.23 -7.26 16.88
C GLY A 198 6.16 -7.14 15.66
N ILE A 199 7.43 -7.39 15.94
CA ILE A 199 8.51 -7.60 14.97
C ILE A 199 9.33 -8.83 15.42
N SER A 200 10.23 -9.35 14.57
CA SER A 200 11.06 -10.50 14.91
C SER A 200 11.98 -10.30 16.14
N GLY A 201 12.34 -9.04 16.42
CA GLY A 201 13.32 -8.72 17.47
C GLY A 201 14.77 -8.97 17.05
N VAL A 202 15.01 -9.37 15.81
CA VAL A 202 16.34 -9.55 15.23
C VAL A 202 16.73 -8.27 14.49
N PHE A 203 17.78 -7.59 14.95
CA PHE A 203 18.19 -6.29 14.42
C PHE A 203 19.48 -6.35 13.61
N ASP A 204 20.34 -7.32 13.90
CA ASP A 204 21.72 -7.39 13.41
C ASP A 204 21.89 -8.33 12.22
N ASP A 205 20.87 -9.12 11.90
CA ASP A 205 20.89 -10.04 10.77
C ASP A 205 20.18 -9.42 9.55
N PRO A 206 20.91 -9.09 8.45
CA PRO A 206 20.29 -8.58 7.24
C PRO A 206 19.45 -9.63 6.49
N GLU A 207 19.65 -10.93 6.76
CA GLU A 207 18.93 -12.05 6.14
C GLU A 207 17.73 -12.51 6.99
N ASP A 208 17.43 -11.82 8.11
CA ASP A 208 16.23 -12.13 8.92
C ASP A 208 14.95 -11.96 8.10
N ASP A 209 14.09 -12.97 8.09
CA ASP A 209 12.81 -12.97 7.36
C ASP A 209 11.89 -11.80 7.78
N GLY A 210 12.01 -11.31 9.02
CA GLY A 210 11.30 -10.14 9.55
C GLY A 210 11.87 -8.79 9.16
N ARG A 211 13.04 -8.74 8.50
CA ARG A 211 13.76 -7.50 8.15
C ARG A 211 12.90 -6.54 7.34
N GLY A 212 12.21 -7.04 6.32
CA GLY A 212 11.32 -6.23 5.47
C GLY A 212 10.16 -5.62 6.25
N VAL A 213 9.63 -6.34 7.26
CA VAL A 213 8.56 -5.84 8.14
C VAL A 213 9.07 -4.73 9.04
N LEU A 214 10.26 -4.88 9.61
CA LEU A 214 10.91 -3.84 10.42
C LEU A 214 11.14 -2.56 9.61
N GLU A 215 11.77 -2.67 8.44
CA GLU A 215 12.05 -1.53 7.55
C GLU A 215 10.77 -0.83 7.07
N PHE A 216 9.71 -1.60 6.77
CA PHE A 216 8.40 -1.06 6.44
C PHE A 216 7.85 -0.19 7.58
N LYS A 217 7.86 -0.69 8.82
CA LYS A 217 7.37 0.03 10.01
C LYS A 217 8.22 1.26 10.33
N GLN A 218 9.55 1.16 10.25
CA GLN A 218 10.48 2.27 10.43
C GLN A 218 10.28 3.38 9.38
N GLY A 219 9.86 3.02 8.18
CA GLY A 219 9.54 3.96 7.11
C GLY A 219 8.49 5.00 7.48
N PHE A 220 7.61 4.71 8.43
CA PHE A 220 6.61 5.62 9.00
C PHE A 220 7.14 6.43 10.20
N ASN A 221 8.45 6.48 10.40
CA ASN A 221 9.10 7.08 11.57
C ASN A 221 8.77 6.35 12.88
N GLY A 222 8.51 5.04 12.78
CA GLY A 222 8.28 4.17 13.92
C GLY A 222 9.57 3.89 14.69
N TYR A 223 9.43 3.65 15.98
CA TYR A 223 10.50 3.20 16.86
C TYR A 223 10.13 1.87 17.52
N VAL A 224 11.14 1.13 17.96
CA VAL A 224 10.96 -0.14 18.67
C VAL A 224 10.80 0.14 20.15
N GLU A 225 9.83 -0.52 20.77
CA GLU A 225 9.61 -0.52 22.19
C GLU A 225 9.69 -1.96 22.70
N GLU A 226 10.63 -2.22 23.61
CA GLU A 226 10.77 -3.53 24.23
C GLU A 226 9.83 -3.62 25.43
N LEU A 227 8.98 -4.64 25.44
CA LEU A 227 8.07 -4.92 26.53
C LEU A 227 8.73 -5.85 27.55
N PRO A 228 8.36 -5.78 28.85
CA PRO A 228 9.01 -6.58 29.91
C PRO A 228 8.77 -8.10 29.81
N GLY A 229 8.04 -8.55 28.79
CA GLY A 229 7.70 -9.94 28.57
C GLY A 229 6.41 -10.38 29.27
N GLU A 230 6.17 -11.69 29.26
CA GLU A 230 5.00 -12.31 29.87
C GLU A 230 5.34 -12.86 31.26
N PHE A 231 4.50 -12.55 32.24
CA PHE A 231 4.64 -13.06 33.61
C PHE A 231 3.54 -14.08 33.90
N THR A 232 3.92 -15.33 34.21
CA THR A 232 2.98 -16.37 34.56
C THR A 232 3.06 -16.67 36.05
N ARG A 233 1.92 -16.80 36.70
CA ARG A 233 1.82 -17.28 38.09
C ARG A 233 1.03 -18.59 38.11
N PRO A 234 1.63 -19.71 38.58
CA PRO A 234 0.86 -20.93 38.80
C PRO A 234 -0.28 -20.69 39.75
N VAL A 235 -1.49 -21.12 39.40
CA VAL A 235 -2.64 -21.15 40.32
C VAL A 235 -2.61 -22.53 40.98
N SER A 236 -2.41 -22.52 42.29
CA SER A 236 -2.49 -23.72 43.14
C SER A 236 -3.93 -24.05 43.45
#